data_1308c478699953c467dc63ae4d50b372
#
_entry.id   1308c478699953c467dc63ae4d50b372
#
_cell.length_a   1.000
_cell.length_b   1.000
_cell.length_c   1.000
_cell.angle_alpha   90.00
_cell.angle_beta   90.00
_cell.angle_gamma   90.00
#
_symmetry.space_group_name_H-M   'P 1'
#
loop_
_entity.id
_entity.type
_entity.pdbx_description
1 polymer ?
#
loop_
_entity_poly.entity_id
_entity_poly.type
_entity_poly.pdbx_seq_one_letter_code
_entity_poly.pdbx_strand_id
1 'polypeptide(L)'
;MTQTLAQPRPRVVRNVEPLRAGALLPDDVFAAIRTSLMLHHCKWDPQVEDVSTVAQFPLLMGRSMWTQLCDDAERLAAEVNDAEQELLERPELHRALAIPRPVRAALREPDAVGTPPVAVRVMRFDFHWTDEGWRISEVNSDVPGGFSESSKLPRLFAPHVNGAAVPADAGAAWADAIERSAGGGRGHVALLAAAGFMEDQQVVSYMGRLLADRGLTPHLADPVQLRWHDGRAFLGDAPLCAVVRFYQAEWLASLPRRHRGSWLPLAAGGRTPVTNPMTSVLTESKRFPLVWNRLATRLPTWRRLLPETRDPRDAPWQRDDGWLLKTAFCNTGDTVSAASLLPAKQWRRAKWHARLFPGSWIAQRRFNTLALPTPIGDLYPCIGVYTIDGRAAGAYVRLSHRPVVDYRAVDAALLIESDDDGGEEVA
;
A
#
# COMPACT_ATOMS: atom_id res chain seq x y z
N MET A 1 -37.94 40.70 -34.43
CA MET A 1 -38.26 39.80 -33.28
C MET A 1 -37.09 38.84 -33.10
N THR A 2 -36.21 39.18 -32.20
CA THR A 2 -34.95 38.42 -31.94
C THR A 2 -35.19 37.57 -30.68
N GLN A 3 -35.32 36.26 -30.86
CA GLN A 3 -35.44 35.32 -29.71
C GLN A 3 -34.08 35.20 -29.02
N THR A 4 -34.02 35.65 -27.79
CA THR A 4 -32.85 35.47 -26.91
C THR A 4 -32.92 34.02 -26.35
N LEU A 5 -32.00 33.17 -26.82
CA LEU A 5 -31.80 31.83 -26.24
C LEU A 5 -31.26 31.95 -24.82
N ALA A 6 -32.04 31.46 -23.85
CA ALA A 6 -31.67 31.40 -22.46
C ALA A 6 -30.50 30.40 -22.32
N GLN A 7 -29.36 30.87 -21.79
CA GLN A 7 -28.25 29.99 -21.40
C GLN A 7 -28.67 29.07 -20.25
N PRO A 8 -28.32 27.78 -20.30
CA PRO A 8 -28.60 26.88 -19.20
C PRO A 8 -27.82 27.32 -17.95
N ARG A 9 -28.52 27.47 -16.83
CA ARG A 9 -27.90 27.74 -15.52
C ARG A 9 -26.93 26.60 -15.19
N PRO A 10 -25.73 26.89 -14.66
CA PRO A 10 -24.81 25.87 -14.22
C PRO A 10 -25.50 25.04 -13.10
N ARG A 11 -25.53 23.73 -13.28
CA ARG A 11 -25.93 22.80 -12.21
C ARG A 11 -24.96 23.02 -11.06
N VAL A 12 -25.45 23.48 -9.94
CA VAL A 12 -24.72 23.45 -8.66
C VAL A 12 -24.54 21.97 -8.32
N VAL A 13 -23.35 21.45 -8.60
CA VAL A 13 -22.93 20.16 -8.07
C VAL A 13 -22.82 20.39 -6.57
N ARG A 14 -23.76 19.85 -5.78
CA ARG A 14 -23.58 19.78 -4.33
C ARG A 14 -22.28 19.01 -4.11
N ASN A 15 -21.29 19.65 -3.53
CA ASN A 15 -20.09 18.97 -3.03
C ASN A 15 -20.57 18.03 -1.91
N VAL A 16 -20.83 16.77 -2.28
CA VAL A 16 -21.01 15.71 -1.29
C VAL A 16 -19.59 15.45 -0.76
N GLU A 17 -19.37 15.72 0.51
CA GLU A 17 -18.11 15.33 1.14
C GLU A 17 -17.98 13.81 1.03
N PRO A 18 -16.89 13.28 0.44
CA PRO A 18 -16.77 11.84 0.14
C PRO A 18 -16.59 11.00 1.39
N LEU A 19 -16.25 11.65 2.51
CA LEU A 19 -15.91 11.05 3.80
C LEU A 19 -16.57 11.86 4.92
N ARG A 20 -17.01 11.15 5.94
CA ARG A 20 -17.37 11.76 7.23
C ARG A 20 -16.86 10.91 8.39
N ALA A 21 -16.58 11.52 9.51
CA ALA A 21 -16.29 10.81 10.75
C ALA A 21 -17.59 10.35 11.41
N GLY A 22 -17.62 9.12 11.90
CA GLY A 22 -18.67 8.64 12.78
C GLY A 22 -18.56 9.21 14.21
N ALA A 23 -19.52 8.87 15.04
CA ALA A 23 -19.47 9.22 16.47
C ALA A 23 -18.37 8.42 17.21
N LEU A 24 -17.89 8.99 18.33
CA LEU A 24 -17.04 8.24 19.25
C LEU A 24 -17.79 7.04 19.81
N LEU A 25 -17.16 5.89 19.82
CA LEU A 25 -17.68 4.73 20.55
C LEU A 25 -17.58 4.96 22.06
N PRO A 26 -18.46 4.33 22.86
CA PRO A 26 -18.30 4.31 24.31
C PRO A 26 -16.93 3.75 24.73
N ASP A 27 -16.36 4.27 25.81
CA ASP A 27 -15.00 3.94 26.23
C ASP A 27 -14.81 2.45 26.54
N ASP A 28 -15.79 1.80 27.14
CA ASP A 28 -15.79 0.36 27.44
C ASP A 28 -15.83 -0.49 26.16
N VAL A 29 -16.64 -0.10 25.17
CA VAL A 29 -16.68 -0.74 23.85
C VAL A 29 -15.34 -0.61 23.15
N PHE A 30 -14.79 0.59 23.14
CA PHE A 30 -13.50 0.83 22.48
C PHE A 30 -12.35 0.08 23.18
N ALA A 31 -12.35 0.03 24.51
CA ALA A 31 -11.37 -0.75 25.27
C ALA A 31 -11.46 -2.25 24.93
N ALA A 32 -12.68 -2.80 24.79
CA ALA A 32 -12.88 -4.18 24.37
C ALA A 32 -12.36 -4.45 22.95
N ILE A 33 -12.61 -3.53 22.01
CA ILE A 33 -12.09 -3.60 20.62
C ILE A 33 -10.56 -3.62 20.62
N ARG A 34 -9.89 -2.70 21.34
CA ARG A 34 -8.43 -2.66 21.43
C ARG A 34 -7.85 -3.94 22.02
N THR A 35 -8.47 -4.47 23.08
CA THR A 35 -8.08 -5.74 23.68
C THR A 35 -8.21 -6.89 22.69
N SER A 36 -9.32 -6.95 21.94
CA SER A 36 -9.52 -7.94 20.89
C SER A 36 -8.48 -7.87 19.78
N LEU A 37 -8.17 -6.65 19.31
CA LEU A 37 -7.14 -6.42 18.29
C LEU A 37 -5.78 -6.95 18.74
N MET A 38 -5.39 -6.67 19.98
CA MET A 38 -4.10 -7.09 20.53
C MET A 38 -4.02 -8.61 20.72
N LEU A 39 -5.01 -9.21 21.38
CA LEU A 39 -4.96 -10.62 21.78
C LEU A 39 -5.29 -11.58 20.63
N HIS A 40 -6.23 -11.17 19.74
CA HIS A 40 -6.79 -12.08 18.74
C HIS A 40 -6.42 -11.74 17.29
N HIS A 41 -5.90 -10.52 17.02
CA HIS A 41 -5.70 -10.05 15.64
C HIS A 41 -4.30 -9.52 15.36
N CYS A 42 -3.33 -9.84 16.20
CA CYS A 42 -1.90 -9.48 16.03
C CYS A 42 -1.62 -7.98 15.95
N LYS A 43 -2.50 -7.12 16.45
CA LYS A 43 -2.23 -5.68 16.59
C LYS A 43 -1.54 -5.47 17.96
N TRP A 44 -0.22 -5.72 18.02
CA TRP A 44 0.53 -5.73 19.29
C TRP A 44 0.92 -4.34 19.79
N ASP A 45 0.73 -3.32 18.94
CA ASP A 45 0.99 -1.91 19.20
C ASP A 45 -0.28 -1.04 19.18
N PRO A 46 -1.37 -1.41 19.91
CA PRO A 46 -2.61 -0.63 19.90
C PRO A 46 -2.44 0.74 20.58
N GLN A 47 -1.29 0.99 21.19
CA GLN A 47 -0.89 2.22 21.86
C GLN A 47 0.63 2.40 21.77
N VAL A 48 1.05 3.64 21.49
CA VAL A 48 2.45 4.06 21.55
C VAL A 48 2.53 5.19 22.57
N GLU A 49 3.35 4.99 23.62
CA GLU A 49 3.34 5.84 24.81
C GLU A 49 1.92 5.91 25.38
N ASP A 50 1.37 7.11 25.61
CA ASP A 50 0.02 7.33 26.10
C ASP A 50 -1.02 7.60 24.99
N VAL A 51 -0.64 7.41 23.71
CA VAL A 51 -1.49 7.70 22.55
C VAL A 51 -1.97 6.40 21.90
N SER A 52 -3.29 6.27 21.70
CA SER A 52 -3.86 5.17 20.94
C SER A 52 -3.41 5.26 19.47
N THR A 53 -3.00 4.12 18.90
CA THR A 53 -2.74 3.99 17.46
C THR A 53 -4.01 3.69 16.65
N VAL A 54 -5.17 3.58 17.32
CA VAL A 54 -6.47 3.29 16.73
C VAL A 54 -7.44 4.44 17.08
N ALA A 55 -8.17 4.94 16.09
CA ALA A 55 -9.23 5.93 16.29
C ALA A 55 -10.44 5.31 16.99
N GLN A 56 -11.03 6.06 17.93
CA GLN A 56 -12.24 5.65 18.68
C GLN A 56 -13.54 5.84 17.87
N PHE A 57 -13.44 6.24 16.61
CA PHE A 57 -14.56 6.47 15.70
C PHE A 57 -14.22 5.89 14.32
N PRO A 58 -15.24 5.43 13.56
CA PRO A 58 -15.02 4.98 12.19
C PRO A 58 -15.01 6.16 11.23
N LEU A 59 -14.45 5.95 10.03
CA LEU A 59 -14.76 6.74 8.85
C LEU A 59 -15.91 6.10 8.09
N LEU A 60 -16.78 6.92 7.54
CA LEU A 60 -17.96 6.56 6.78
C LEU A 60 -17.80 7.10 5.36
N MET A 61 -18.04 6.24 4.36
CA MET A 61 -17.93 6.57 2.93
C MET A 61 -19.16 6.07 2.20
N GLY A 62 -19.75 6.90 1.35
CA GLY A 62 -20.85 6.50 0.48
C GLY A 62 -20.45 5.37 -0.48
N ARG A 63 -21.38 4.48 -0.79
CA ARG A 63 -21.15 3.29 -1.63
C ARG A 63 -20.64 3.63 -3.03
N SER A 64 -21.19 4.66 -3.66
CA SER A 64 -20.76 5.12 -4.98
C SER A 64 -19.32 5.56 -5.00
N MET A 65 -18.92 6.30 -3.96
CA MET A 65 -17.53 6.77 -3.80
C MET A 65 -16.57 5.61 -3.55
N TRP A 66 -16.96 4.66 -2.70
CA TRP A 66 -16.17 3.44 -2.47
C TRP A 66 -15.97 2.65 -3.76
N THR A 67 -17.05 2.47 -4.54
CA THR A 67 -17.00 1.78 -5.84
C THR A 67 -16.02 2.49 -6.79
N GLN A 68 -16.07 3.83 -6.85
CA GLN A 68 -15.13 4.61 -7.67
C GLN A 68 -13.67 4.37 -7.26
N LEU A 69 -13.36 4.34 -5.95
CA LEU A 69 -11.99 4.07 -5.47
C LEU A 69 -11.55 2.65 -5.81
N CYS A 70 -12.44 1.66 -5.70
CA CYS A 70 -12.16 0.28 -6.09
C CYS A 70 -11.84 0.20 -7.59
N ASP A 71 -12.66 0.81 -8.45
CA ASP A 71 -12.45 0.83 -9.90
C ASP A 71 -11.12 1.52 -10.28
N ASP A 72 -10.79 2.62 -9.62
CA ASP A 72 -9.52 3.31 -9.84
C ASP A 72 -8.33 2.46 -9.38
N ALA A 73 -8.43 1.78 -8.24
CA ALA A 73 -7.39 0.88 -7.76
C ALA A 73 -7.18 -0.32 -8.69
N GLU A 74 -8.25 -0.93 -9.22
CA GLU A 74 -8.16 -2.02 -10.18
C GLU A 74 -7.51 -1.58 -11.49
N ARG A 75 -7.86 -0.38 -12.02
CA ARG A 75 -7.22 0.19 -13.21
C ARG A 75 -5.74 0.48 -12.96
N LEU A 76 -5.40 1.08 -11.82
CA LEU A 76 -4.01 1.33 -11.43
C LEU A 76 -3.21 0.03 -11.36
N ALA A 77 -3.79 -1.03 -10.78
CA ALA A 77 -3.15 -2.35 -10.69
C ALA A 77 -2.92 -2.99 -12.06
N ALA A 78 -3.88 -2.91 -12.98
CA ALA A 78 -3.72 -3.40 -14.34
C ALA A 78 -2.60 -2.67 -15.07
N GLU A 79 -2.60 -1.33 -15.01
CA GLU A 79 -1.55 -0.50 -15.62
C GLU A 79 -0.15 -0.79 -15.02
N VAL A 80 -0.06 -1.07 -13.70
CA VAL A 80 1.20 -1.47 -13.03
C VAL A 80 1.69 -2.82 -13.55
N ASN A 81 0.81 -3.81 -13.64
CA ASN A 81 1.18 -5.15 -14.10
C ASN A 81 1.73 -5.11 -15.55
N ASP A 82 1.05 -4.39 -16.45
CA ASP A 82 1.50 -4.23 -17.83
C ASP A 82 2.87 -3.51 -17.90
N ALA A 83 3.04 -2.45 -17.10
CA ALA A 83 4.31 -1.72 -17.05
C ALA A 83 5.43 -2.55 -16.43
N GLU A 84 5.15 -3.39 -15.41
CA GLU A 84 6.13 -4.29 -14.81
C GLU A 84 6.63 -5.31 -15.83
N GLN A 85 5.73 -5.89 -16.64
CA GLN A 85 6.13 -6.81 -17.72
C GLN A 85 7.03 -6.12 -18.75
N GLU A 86 6.66 -4.91 -19.22
CA GLU A 86 7.52 -4.16 -20.15
C GLU A 86 8.87 -3.80 -19.51
N LEU A 87 8.89 -3.45 -18.23
CA LEU A 87 10.14 -3.13 -17.51
C LEU A 87 11.06 -4.34 -17.36
N LEU A 88 10.53 -5.56 -17.24
CA LEU A 88 11.32 -6.79 -17.22
C LEU A 88 12.02 -7.01 -18.56
N GLU A 89 11.37 -6.69 -19.68
CA GLU A 89 11.95 -6.77 -21.02
C GLU A 89 12.93 -5.63 -21.32
N ARG A 90 12.95 -4.58 -20.46
CA ARG A 90 13.74 -3.37 -20.66
C ARG A 90 14.73 -3.07 -19.52
N PRO A 91 15.70 -3.96 -19.27
CA PRO A 91 16.62 -3.84 -18.13
C PRO A 91 17.50 -2.58 -18.14
N GLU A 92 17.61 -1.88 -19.28
CA GLU A 92 18.30 -0.59 -19.37
C GLU A 92 17.58 0.51 -18.58
N LEU A 93 16.29 0.35 -18.29
CA LEU A 93 15.50 1.28 -17.49
C LEU A 93 15.69 1.12 -15.97
N HIS A 94 16.10 -0.05 -15.51
CA HIS A 94 16.20 -0.36 -14.08
C HIS A 94 17.14 0.57 -13.31
N ARG A 95 18.16 1.12 -13.96
CA ARG A 95 19.05 2.11 -13.32
C ARG A 95 18.33 3.42 -13.04
N ALA A 96 17.43 3.83 -13.94
CA ALA A 96 16.65 5.05 -13.77
C ALA A 96 15.67 4.95 -12.59
N LEU A 97 15.23 3.73 -12.28
CA LEU A 97 14.36 3.40 -11.13
C LEU A 97 15.12 3.33 -9.80
N ALA A 98 16.43 3.58 -9.76
CA ALA A 98 17.30 3.43 -8.59
C ALA A 98 17.35 2.02 -7.99
N ILE A 99 16.98 0.99 -8.75
CA ILE A 99 17.05 -0.41 -8.29
C ILE A 99 18.48 -0.77 -7.89
N PRO A 100 18.73 -1.35 -6.70
CA PRO A 100 20.07 -1.76 -6.27
C PRO A 100 20.74 -2.69 -7.26
N ARG A 101 22.07 -2.55 -7.45
CA ARG A 101 22.82 -3.34 -8.44
C ARG A 101 22.65 -4.86 -8.28
N PRO A 102 22.69 -5.46 -7.07
CA PRO A 102 22.47 -6.89 -6.89
C PRO A 102 21.08 -7.34 -7.34
N VAL A 103 20.04 -6.55 -7.06
CA VAL A 103 18.64 -6.81 -7.48
C VAL A 103 18.53 -6.72 -8.99
N ARG A 104 19.10 -5.67 -9.63
CA ARG A 104 19.13 -5.57 -11.11
C ARG A 104 19.83 -6.74 -11.78
N ALA A 105 20.88 -7.29 -11.17
CA ALA A 105 21.55 -8.47 -11.67
C ALA A 105 20.65 -9.70 -11.55
N ALA A 106 19.94 -9.84 -10.43
CA ALA A 106 18.99 -10.93 -10.21
C ALA A 106 17.83 -10.92 -11.21
N LEU A 107 17.24 -9.75 -11.47
CA LEU A 107 16.14 -9.58 -12.43
C LEU A 107 16.53 -9.86 -13.90
N ARG A 108 17.83 -10.00 -14.20
CA ARG A 108 18.35 -10.30 -15.54
C ARG A 108 18.74 -11.77 -15.74
N GLU A 109 18.76 -12.54 -14.66
CA GLU A 109 19.07 -13.96 -14.78
C GLU A 109 17.89 -14.66 -15.45
N PRO A 110 18.10 -15.44 -16.52
CA PRO A 110 17.02 -16.14 -17.19
C PRO A 110 16.39 -17.15 -16.23
N ASP A 111 15.09 -17.38 -16.40
CA ASP A 111 14.33 -18.36 -15.64
C ASP A 111 15.05 -19.71 -15.60
N ALA A 112 15.60 -20.05 -14.47
CA ALA A 112 16.46 -21.22 -14.37
C ALA A 112 15.70 -22.54 -14.51
N VAL A 113 14.36 -22.57 -14.31
CA VAL A 113 13.58 -23.83 -14.33
C VAL A 113 12.11 -23.60 -14.67
N GLY A 114 11.76 -23.66 -15.96
CA GLY A 114 10.36 -23.78 -16.43
C GLY A 114 9.50 -22.52 -16.25
N THR A 115 8.23 -22.61 -16.65
CA THR A 115 7.25 -21.54 -16.47
C THR A 115 6.99 -21.32 -14.97
N PRO A 116 7.21 -20.10 -14.43
CA PRO A 116 6.90 -19.84 -13.04
C PRO A 116 5.39 -20.05 -12.79
N PRO A 117 5.00 -20.53 -11.60
CA PRO A 117 3.60 -20.54 -11.21
C PRO A 117 3.08 -19.10 -11.16
N VAL A 118 1.76 -18.93 -11.35
CA VAL A 118 1.13 -17.63 -11.24
C VAL A 118 1.38 -17.09 -9.82
N ALA A 119 2.18 -16.04 -9.74
CA ALA A 119 2.45 -15.38 -8.48
C ALA A 119 1.22 -14.59 -8.02
N VAL A 120 0.94 -14.63 -6.71
CA VAL A 120 -0.09 -13.77 -6.11
C VAL A 120 0.44 -12.35 -6.06
N ARG A 121 -0.30 -11.41 -6.63
CA ARG A 121 0.09 -10.00 -6.70
C ARG A 121 -0.76 -9.16 -5.75
N VAL A 122 -0.10 -8.54 -4.78
CA VAL A 122 -0.74 -7.70 -3.77
C VAL A 122 -0.21 -6.28 -3.88
N MET A 123 -1.10 -5.30 -3.95
CA MET A 123 -0.73 -3.88 -3.99
C MET A 123 -1.67 -3.08 -3.09
N ARG A 124 -1.21 -1.91 -2.63
CA ARG A 124 -2.04 -0.92 -1.93
C ARG A 124 -1.77 0.45 -2.51
N PHE A 125 -2.83 1.12 -2.94
CA PHE A 125 -2.81 2.48 -3.49
C PHE A 125 -3.30 3.45 -2.43
N ASP A 126 -2.46 4.41 -2.04
CA ASP A 126 -2.73 5.34 -0.95
C ASP A 126 -3.41 6.61 -1.48
N PHE A 127 -4.75 6.66 -1.38
CA PHE A 127 -5.60 7.75 -1.86
C PHE A 127 -5.76 8.85 -0.81
N HIS A 128 -5.79 10.10 -1.30
CA HIS A 128 -6.06 11.30 -0.50
C HIS A 128 -7.14 12.13 -1.17
N TRP A 129 -8.07 12.65 -0.37
CA TRP A 129 -9.05 13.62 -0.84
C TRP A 129 -8.45 15.02 -0.85
N THR A 130 -8.51 15.69 -1.99
CA THR A 130 -7.88 16.98 -2.24
C THR A 130 -8.86 17.97 -2.83
N ASP A 131 -8.49 19.25 -2.91
CA ASP A 131 -9.25 20.30 -3.59
C ASP A 131 -9.46 20.03 -5.09
N GLU A 132 -8.68 19.13 -5.69
CA GLU A 132 -8.82 18.68 -7.08
C GLU A 132 -9.47 17.28 -7.21
N GLY A 133 -10.09 16.77 -6.15
CA GLY A 133 -10.63 15.41 -6.06
C GLY A 133 -9.58 14.38 -5.58
N TRP A 134 -9.82 13.11 -5.85
CA TRP A 134 -8.92 12.04 -5.41
C TRP A 134 -7.56 12.11 -6.09
N ARG A 135 -6.49 11.99 -5.29
CA ARG A 135 -5.10 11.83 -5.71
C ARG A 135 -4.48 10.65 -4.98
N ILE A 136 -3.48 10.01 -5.58
CA ILE A 136 -2.66 9.00 -4.90
C ILE A 136 -1.29 9.62 -4.55
N SER A 137 -0.76 9.26 -3.39
CA SER A 137 0.60 9.66 -3.00
C SER A 137 1.65 8.67 -3.48
N GLU A 138 1.29 7.39 -3.55
CA GLU A 138 2.17 6.28 -3.90
C GLU A 138 1.38 4.98 -4.12
N VAL A 139 2.07 3.97 -4.62
CA VAL A 139 1.69 2.56 -4.51
C VAL A 139 2.68 1.85 -3.59
N ASN A 140 2.18 0.95 -2.78
CA ASN A 140 2.95 -0.05 -2.07
C ASN A 140 2.76 -1.37 -2.83
N SER A 141 3.63 -1.64 -3.80
CA SER A 141 3.52 -2.78 -4.71
C SER A 141 4.42 -3.95 -4.33
N ASP A 142 5.33 -3.75 -3.37
CA ASP A 142 6.26 -4.78 -2.92
C ASP A 142 5.77 -5.50 -1.65
N VAL A 143 5.64 -4.78 -0.53
CA VAL A 143 5.23 -5.36 0.77
C VAL A 143 4.25 -4.42 1.49
N PRO A 144 3.00 -4.27 1.01
CA PRO A 144 2.01 -3.43 1.68
C PRO A 144 1.65 -3.97 3.06
N GLY A 145 1.73 -3.14 4.11
CA GLY A 145 1.32 -3.46 5.48
C GLY A 145 -0.14 -3.11 5.78
N GLY A 146 -0.61 -3.29 7.03
CA GLY A 146 -1.93 -2.87 7.52
C GLY A 146 -3.07 -3.90 7.31
N PHE A 147 -2.75 -5.18 7.15
CA PHE A 147 -3.75 -6.22 6.85
C PHE A 147 -4.65 -6.56 8.03
N SER A 148 -4.13 -6.60 9.25
CA SER A 148 -4.96 -6.87 10.43
C SER A 148 -5.95 -5.74 10.66
N GLU A 149 -5.50 -4.50 10.52
CA GLU A 149 -6.30 -3.29 10.67
C GLU A 149 -7.40 -3.22 9.61
N SER A 150 -7.05 -3.39 8.33
CA SER A 150 -8.01 -3.33 7.22
C SER A 150 -9.08 -4.40 7.28
N SER A 151 -8.73 -5.58 7.81
CA SER A 151 -9.65 -6.72 7.91
C SER A 151 -10.51 -6.70 9.17
N LYS A 152 -9.96 -6.24 10.31
CA LYS A 152 -10.61 -6.40 11.62
C LYS A 152 -11.24 -5.12 12.14
N LEU A 153 -10.65 -3.95 11.95
CA LEU A 153 -11.28 -2.71 12.42
C LEU A 153 -12.70 -2.54 11.88
N PRO A 154 -12.98 -2.64 10.57
CA PRO A 154 -14.34 -2.49 10.08
C PRO A 154 -15.33 -3.48 10.70
N ARG A 155 -14.93 -4.74 10.87
CA ARG A 155 -15.79 -5.78 11.45
C ARG A 155 -16.09 -5.57 12.93
N LEU A 156 -15.12 -5.02 13.68
CA LEU A 156 -15.28 -4.75 15.10
C LEU A 156 -16.11 -3.48 15.35
N PHE A 157 -16.06 -2.52 14.44
CA PHE A 157 -16.81 -1.27 14.55
C PHE A 157 -18.24 -1.35 14.00
N ALA A 158 -18.48 -2.14 12.94
CA ALA A 158 -19.78 -2.22 12.27
C ALA A 158 -20.97 -2.55 13.19
N PRO A 159 -20.86 -3.43 14.21
CA PRO A 159 -21.97 -3.69 15.12
C PRO A 159 -22.45 -2.46 15.93
N HIS A 160 -21.65 -1.41 15.97
CA HIS A 160 -21.92 -0.18 16.72
C HIS A 160 -22.30 0.99 15.82
N VAL A 161 -22.49 0.76 14.51
CA VAL A 161 -22.84 1.80 13.53
C VAL A 161 -24.01 1.33 12.68
N ASN A 162 -25.17 1.95 12.88
CA ASN A 162 -26.39 1.55 12.16
C ASN A 162 -26.27 1.81 10.66
N GLY A 163 -26.78 0.88 9.85
CA GLY A 163 -26.88 1.04 8.40
C GLY A 163 -25.56 0.95 7.62
N ALA A 164 -24.44 0.76 8.29
CA ALA A 164 -23.12 0.71 7.67
C ALA A 164 -22.69 -0.74 7.38
N ALA A 165 -22.14 -0.95 6.17
CA ALA A 165 -21.56 -2.22 5.74
C ALA A 165 -20.04 -2.21 5.89
N VAL A 166 -19.43 -3.39 6.03
CA VAL A 166 -17.97 -3.56 5.99
C VAL A 166 -17.49 -3.64 4.53
N PRO A 167 -16.33 -3.07 4.20
CA PRO A 167 -15.66 -3.34 2.92
C PRO A 167 -15.18 -4.80 2.87
N ALA A 168 -14.68 -5.22 1.70
CA ALA A 168 -14.06 -6.54 1.56
C ALA A 168 -12.90 -6.73 2.55
N ASP A 169 -12.59 -8.00 2.89
CA ASP A 169 -11.53 -8.38 3.83
C ASP A 169 -10.23 -8.66 3.07
N ALA A 170 -9.28 -7.71 3.08
CA ALA A 170 -8.02 -7.80 2.35
C ALA A 170 -7.15 -8.99 2.81
N GLY A 171 -7.12 -9.27 4.11
CA GLY A 171 -6.37 -10.40 4.66
C GLY A 171 -6.95 -11.74 4.21
N ALA A 172 -8.27 -11.90 4.26
CA ALA A 172 -8.94 -13.11 3.80
C ALA A 172 -8.72 -13.32 2.30
N ALA A 173 -8.90 -12.27 1.47
CA ALA A 173 -8.69 -12.34 0.03
C ALA A 173 -7.25 -12.73 -0.33
N TRP A 174 -6.26 -12.20 0.40
CA TRP A 174 -4.86 -12.57 0.20
C TRP A 174 -4.58 -14.02 0.60
N ALA A 175 -5.10 -14.48 1.75
CA ALA A 175 -4.95 -15.86 2.17
C ALA A 175 -5.60 -16.86 1.19
N ASP A 176 -6.79 -16.52 0.64
CA ASP A 176 -7.46 -17.30 -0.40
C ASP A 176 -6.63 -17.39 -1.69
N ALA A 177 -5.98 -16.28 -2.08
CA ALA A 177 -5.12 -16.25 -3.26
C ALA A 177 -3.86 -17.12 -3.06
N ILE A 178 -3.25 -17.09 -1.86
CA ILE A 178 -2.11 -17.95 -1.52
C ILE A 178 -2.53 -19.42 -1.54
N GLU A 179 -3.66 -19.78 -0.93
CA GLU A 179 -4.18 -21.14 -0.91
C GLU A 179 -4.38 -21.67 -2.33
N ARG A 180 -5.01 -20.86 -3.21
CA ARG A 180 -5.18 -21.24 -4.62
C ARG A 180 -3.85 -21.45 -5.34
N SER A 181 -2.88 -20.55 -5.14
CA SER A 181 -1.55 -20.63 -5.76
C SER A 181 -0.73 -21.83 -5.27
N ALA A 182 -0.96 -22.25 -4.02
CA ALA A 182 -0.35 -23.43 -3.40
C ALA A 182 -0.95 -24.74 -3.92
N GLY A 183 -1.97 -24.73 -4.75
CA GLY A 183 -2.62 -25.93 -5.28
C GLY A 183 -3.71 -26.51 -4.38
N GLY A 184 -4.16 -25.72 -3.40
CA GLY A 184 -5.24 -26.09 -2.46
C GLY A 184 -4.78 -26.88 -1.23
N GLY A 185 -5.17 -26.42 -0.11
CA GLY A 185 -5.49 -27.11 1.14
C GLY A 185 -4.39 -27.66 2.03
N ARG A 186 -3.23 -28.10 1.60
CA ARG A 186 -2.23 -28.69 2.52
C ARG A 186 -0.80 -28.47 2.04
N GLY A 187 0.09 -28.10 2.96
CA GLY A 187 1.51 -27.93 2.68
C GLY A 187 2.13 -26.85 3.56
N HIS A 188 3.46 -26.76 3.49
CA HIS A 188 4.23 -25.79 4.26
C HIS A 188 4.33 -24.47 3.49
N VAL A 189 4.11 -23.34 4.17
CA VAL A 189 4.26 -21.99 3.62
C VAL A 189 5.31 -21.24 4.44
N ALA A 190 6.32 -20.68 3.79
CA ALA A 190 7.24 -19.79 4.46
C ALA A 190 6.69 -18.36 4.47
N LEU A 191 6.68 -17.72 5.64
CA LEU A 191 6.33 -16.33 5.86
C LEU A 191 7.63 -15.58 6.16
N LEU A 192 8.16 -14.85 5.17
CA LEU A 192 9.44 -14.16 5.29
C LEU A 192 9.24 -12.75 5.78
N ALA A 193 9.86 -12.39 6.91
CA ALA A 193 9.88 -11.03 7.43
C ALA A 193 11.21 -10.72 8.09
N ALA A 194 11.55 -9.45 8.20
CA ALA A 194 12.73 -9.00 8.94
C ALA A 194 12.48 -9.09 10.44
N ALA A 195 13.35 -9.79 11.17
CA ALA A 195 13.15 -10.08 12.59
C ALA A 195 13.09 -8.84 13.50
N GLY A 196 13.68 -7.72 13.10
CA GLY A 196 13.74 -6.49 13.90
C GLY A 196 12.55 -5.53 13.75
N PHE A 197 11.57 -5.86 12.91
CA PHE A 197 10.44 -4.97 12.59
C PHE A 197 9.13 -5.56 13.10
N MET A 198 8.60 -4.99 14.18
CA MET A 198 7.38 -5.49 14.83
C MET A 198 6.16 -5.42 13.91
N GLU A 199 6.00 -4.36 13.13
CA GLU A 199 4.90 -4.21 12.17
C GLU A 199 4.90 -5.33 11.13
N ASP A 200 6.07 -5.68 10.58
CA ASP A 200 6.21 -6.79 9.63
C ASP A 200 5.85 -8.11 10.30
N GLN A 201 6.28 -8.33 11.55
CA GLN A 201 5.95 -9.52 12.32
C GLN A 201 4.45 -9.63 12.62
N GLN A 202 3.76 -8.52 12.87
CA GLN A 202 2.31 -8.49 13.03
C GLN A 202 1.60 -8.99 11.76
N VAL A 203 1.99 -8.48 10.58
CA VAL A 203 1.39 -8.87 9.30
C VAL A 203 1.59 -10.36 9.02
N VAL A 204 2.82 -10.86 9.11
CA VAL A 204 3.09 -12.28 8.82
C VAL A 204 2.47 -13.22 9.85
N SER A 205 2.38 -12.81 11.12
CA SER A 205 1.70 -13.60 12.16
C SER A 205 0.19 -13.65 11.95
N TYR A 206 -0.40 -12.52 11.56
CA TYR A 206 -1.82 -12.45 11.19
C TYR A 206 -2.10 -13.33 9.96
N MET A 207 -1.28 -13.24 8.92
CA MET A 207 -1.39 -14.09 7.72
C MET A 207 -1.20 -15.57 8.08
N GLY A 208 -0.26 -15.90 8.95
CA GLY A 208 -0.04 -17.26 9.44
C GLY A 208 -1.30 -17.88 10.04
N ARG A 209 -2.05 -17.13 10.85
CA ARG A 209 -3.34 -17.59 11.39
C ARG A 209 -4.35 -17.87 10.28
N LEU A 210 -4.51 -16.94 9.34
CA LEU A 210 -5.45 -17.09 8.23
C LEU A 210 -5.13 -18.29 7.33
N LEU A 211 -3.84 -18.59 7.11
CA LEU A 211 -3.40 -19.75 6.34
C LEU A 211 -3.59 -21.06 7.12
N ALA A 212 -3.33 -21.05 8.43
CA ALA A 212 -3.60 -22.21 9.29
C ALA A 212 -5.10 -22.57 9.32
N ASP A 213 -5.99 -21.57 9.37
CA ASP A 213 -7.44 -21.77 9.29
C ASP A 213 -7.88 -22.43 7.95
N ARG A 214 -7.05 -22.32 6.89
CA ARG A 214 -7.23 -22.96 5.57
C ARG A 214 -6.53 -24.31 5.43
N GLY A 215 -5.94 -24.83 6.53
CA GLY A 215 -5.27 -26.14 6.55
C GLY A 215 -3.83 -26.14 6.06
N LEU A 216 -3.24 -24.98 5.78
CA LEU A 216 -1.83 -24.81 5.47
C LEU A 216 -0.98 -24.78 6.75
N THR A 217 0.31 -25.09 6.63
CA THR A 217 1.26 -25.06 7.76
C THR A 217 2.23 -23.89 7.59
N PRO A 218 1.94 -22.71 8.20
CA PRO A 218 2.81 -21.54 8.07
C PRO A 218 4.05 -21.64 8.97
N HIS A 219 5.17 -21.13 8.46
CA HIS A 219 6.44 -21.02 9.17
C HIS A 219 6.99 -19.62 9.03
N LEU A 220 7.23 -18.94 10.16
CA LEU A 220 7.99 -17.70 10.18
C LEU A 220 9.45 -18.00 9.87
N ALA A 221 10.04 -17.28 8.91
CA ALA A 221 11.39 -17.52 8.46
C ALA A 221 12.09 -16.23 8.01
N ASP A 222 13.42 -16.25 8.03
CA ASP A 222 14.27 -15.25 7.40
C ASP A 222 14.62 -15.71 5.96
N PRO A 223 14.74 -14.82 4.97
CA PRO A 223 15.14 -15.18 3.62
C PRO A 223 16.40 -16.04 3.52
N VAL A 224 17.34 -15.90 4.46
CA VAL A 224 18.60 -16.68 4.46
C VAL A 224 18.41 -18.16 4.78
N GLN A 225 17.27 -18.53 5.33
CA GLN A 225 16.92 -19.93 5.70
C GLN A 225 16.38 -20.72 4.52
N LEU A 226 15.93 -20.04 3.45
CA LEU A 226 15.41 -20.71 2.26
C LEU A 226 16.54 -21.47 1.54
N ARG A 227 16.17 -22.68 1.11
CA ARG A 227 16.98 -23.50 0.17
C ARG A 227 16.16 -23.74 -1.07
N TRP A 228 16.84 -23.85 -2.22
CA TRP A 228 16.21 -24.09 -3.51
C TRP A 228 16.84 -25.29 -4.18
N HIS A 229 16.00 -26.18 -4.66
CA HIS A 229 16.42 -27.35 -5.45
C HIS A 229 15.43 -27.53 -6.61
N ASP A 230 15.92 -27.60 -7.83
CA ASP A 230 15.12 -27.70 -9.06
C ASP A 230 13.97 -26.68 -9.13
N GLY A 231 14.23 -25.44 -8.70
CA GLY A 231 13.24 -24.35 -8.67
C GLY A 231 12.18 -24.46 -7.57
N ARG A 232 12.26 -25.45 -6.67
CA ARG A 232 11.39 -25.57 -5.52
C ARG A 232 12.05 -25.03 -4.26
N ALA A 233 11.28 -24.30 -3.47
CA ALA A 233 11.72 -23.78 -2.18
C ALA A 233 11.56 -24.82 -1.07
N PHE A 234 12.50 -24.79 -0.12
CA PHE A 234 12.51 -25.63 1.06
C PHE A 234 12.86 -24.79 2.30
N LEU A 235 12.31 -25.18 3.44
CA LEU A 235 12.71 -24.71 4.75
C LEU A 235 13.20 -25.91 5.56
N GLY A 236 14.53 -26.00 5.81
CA GLY A 236 15.13 -27.27 6.23
C GLY A 236 14.94 -28.34 5.14
N ASP A 237 14.30 -29.44 5.50
CA ASP A 237 13.96 -30.56 4.58
C ASP A 237 12.48 -30.52 4.13
N ALA A 238 11.70 -29.58 4.62
CA ALA A 238 10.29 -29.42 4.28
C ALA A 238 10.13 -28.69 2.95
N PRO A 239 9.51 -29.31 1.90
CA PRO A 239 9.19 -28.62 0.68
C PRO A 239 8.08 -27.59 0.92
N LEU A 240 8.22 -26.39 0.33
CA LEU A 240 7.26 -25.31 0.45
C LEU A 240 6.29 -25.32 -0.73
N CYS A 241 5.00 -25.20 -0.44
CA CYS A 241 3.96 -25.02 -1.47
C CYS A 241 3.76 -23.56 -1.86
N ALA A 242 4.15 -22.62 -1.00
CA ALA A 242 4.17 -21.17 -1.29
C ALA A 242 5.19 -20.43 -0.40
N VAL A 243 5.59 -19.24 -0.84
CA VAL A 243 6.41 -18.30 -0.07
C VAL A 243 5.70 -16.96 -0.02
N VAL A 244 5.40 -16.48 1.17
CA VAL A 244 4.91 -15.11 1.43
C VAL A 244 6.12 -14.25 1.74
N ARG A 245 6.52 -13.43 0.78
CA ARG A 245 7.66 -12.54 0.94
C ARG A 245 7.18 -11.19 1.51
N PHE A 246 7.21 -11.06 2.81
CA PHE A 246 7.01 -9.79 3.51
C PHE A 246 8.38 -9.21 3.95
N TYR A 247 9.32 -9.23 3.02
CA TYR A 247 10.69 -8.72 3.16
C TYR A 247 11.01 -7.89 1.92
N GLN A 248 11.31 -6.61 2.08
CA GLN A 248 11.48 -5.67 0.97
C GLN A 248 12.57 -6.13 0.01
N ALA A 249 12.27 -6.04 -1.30
CA ALA A 249 13.16 -6.55 -2.34
C ALA A 249 14.53 -5.84 -2.36
N GLU A 250 14.57 -4.52 -2.11
CA GLU A 250 15.82 -3.77 -2.05
C GLU A 250 16.67 -4.13 -0.83
N TRP A 251 16.07 -4.62 0.26
CA TRP A 251 16.83 -5.08 1.43
C TRP A 251 17.53 -6.41 1.20
N LEU A 252 17.01 -7.27 0.32
CA LEU A 252 17.67 -8.52 -0.07
C LEU A 252 19.07 -8.26 -0.64
N ALA A 253 19.26 -7.11 -1.30
CA ALA A 253 20.55 -6.67 -1.81
C ALA A 253 21.61 -6.44 -0.71
N SER A 254 21.18 -6.19 0.52
CA SER A 254 22.05 -5.93 1.69
C SER A 254 22.47 -7.22 2.41
N LEU A 255 21.85 -8.35 2.07
CA LEU A 255 22.21 -9.65 2.64
C LEU A 255 23.63 -10.06 2.19
N PRO A 256 24.41 -10.72 3.05
CA PRO A 256 25.74 -11.20 2.69
C PRO A 256 25.74 -12.07 1.44
N ARG A 257 26.74 -11.92 0.59
CA ARG A 257 26.83 -12.63 -0.72
C ARG A 257 26.67 -14.14 -0.62
N ARG A 258 27.12 -14.78 0.50
CA ARG A 258 26.96 -16.22 0.74
C ARG A 258 25.50 -16.67 0.77
N HIS A 259 24.53 -15.75 1.02
CA HIS A 259 23.09 -16.03 1.05
C HIS A 259 22.39 -15.71 -0.29
N ARG A 260 23.15 -15.34 -1.33
CA ARG A 260 22.54 -15.01 -2.63
C ARG A 260 21.68 -16.16 -3.17
N GLY A 261 22.11 -17.40 -3.00
CA GLY A 261 21.35 -18.59 -3.44
C GLY A 261 20.00 -18.76 -2.76
N SER A 262 19.80 -18.20 -1.55
CA SER A 262 18.52 -18.32 -0.83
C SER A 262 17.47 -17.31 -1.34
N TRP A 263 17.86 -16.13 -1.83
CA TRP A 263 16.90 -15.11 -2.24
C TRP A 263 16.85 -14.85 -3.76
N LEU A 264 17.90 -15.25 -4.52
CA LEU A 264 17.95 -15.04 -5.96
C LEU A 264 16.73 -15.62 -6.72
N PRO A 265 16.25 -16.85 -6.40
CA PRO A 265 15.08 -17.40 -7.07
C PRO A 265 13.77 -16.65 -6.80
N LEU A 266 13.72 -15.78 -5.77
CA LEU A 266 12.59 -14.88 -5.56
C LEU A 266 12.44 -13.84 -6.69
N ALA A 267 13.51 -13.57 -7.44
CA ALA A 267 13.54 -12.70 -8.62
C ALA A 267 13.38 -13.44 -9.93
N ALA A 268 14.07 -14.59 -10.05
CA ALA A 268 14.16 -15.33 -11.31
C ALA A 268 12.94 -16.22 -11.57
N GLY A 269 12.03 -16.31 -10.59
CA GLY A 269 10.94 -17.27 -10.61
C GLY A 269 11.41 -18.68 -10.26
N GLY A 270 10.52 -19.48 -9.74
CA GLY A 270 10.75 -20.87 -9.37
C GLY A 270 9.45 -21.64 -9.57
N ARG A 271 9.45 -22.91 -9.20
CA ARG A 271 8.24 -23.75 -9.20
C ARG A 271 7.37 -23.56 -7.96
N THR A 272 7.90 -22.88 -6.93
CA THR A 272 7.14 -22.52 -5.72
C THR A 272 6.60 -21.11 -5.90
N PRO A 273 5.27 -20.90 -5.81
CA PRO A 273 4.65 -19.59 -5.88
C PRO A 273 5.21 -18.63 -4.83
N VAL A 274 5.44 -17.39 -5.22
CA VAL A 274 5.93 -16.31 -4.36
C VAL A 274 4.95 -15.14 -4.40
N THR A 275 4.56 -14.63 -3.25
CA THR A 275 3.78 -13.39 -3.12
C THR A 275 4.50 -12.37 -2.22
N ASN A 276 4.81 -11.14 -2.60
CA ASN A 276 4.88 -10.66 -3.95
C ASN A 276 6.19 -11.13 -4.61
N PRO A 277 6.22 -11.34 -5.92
CA PRO A 277 7.47 -11.61 -6.62
C PRO A 277 8.42 -10.41 -6.49
N MET A 278 9.72 -10.64 -6.51
CA MET A 278 10.70 -9.55 -6.32
C MET A 278 10.71 -8.54 -7.49
N THR A 279 10.09 -8.88 -8.63
CA THR A 279 9.87 -7.97 -9.77
C THR A 279 9.05 -6.75 -9.41
N SER A 280 8.21 -6.85 -8.39
CA SER A 280 7.41 -5.75 -7.82
C SER A 280 8.22 -4.50 -7.45
N VAL A 281 9.50 -4.66 -7.12
CA VAL A 281 10.43 -3.54 -6.85
C VAL A 281 10.52 -2.53 -7.99
N LEU A 282 10.24 -2.95 -9.24
CA LEU A 282 10.32 -2.09 -10.43
C LEU A 282 9.27 -0.97 -10.37
N THR A 283 8.09 -1.27 -9.85
CA THR A 283 6.95 -0.35 -9.72
C THR A 283 6.81 0.21 -8.30
N GLU A 284 7.42 -0.42 -7.29
CA GLU A 284 7.56 0.12 -5.93
C GLU A 284 8.39 1.42 -5.91
N SER A 285 9.40 1.49 -6.78
CA SER A 285 10.26 2.66 -6.85
C SER A 285 9.46 3.93 -7.13
N LYS A 286 9.54 4.92 -6.26
CA LYS A 286 8.94 6.26 -6.47
C LYS A 286 9.51 6.97 -7.70
N ARG A 287 10.58 6.43 -8.32
CA ARG A 287 11.10 6.88 -9.62
C ARG A 287 10.37 6.25 -10.83
N PHE A 288 9.40 5.37 -10.62
CA PHE A 288 8.61 4.76 -11.69
C PHE A 288 8.01 5.82 -12.66
N PRO A 289 7.46 6.94 -12.22
CA PRO A 289 6.97 7.99 -13.12
C PRO A 289 8.03 8.59 -14.06
N LEU A 290 9.31 8.53 -13.71
CA LEU A 290 10.38 9.11 -14.52
C LEU A 290 10.68 8.31 -15.79
N VAL A 291 10.17 7.11 -15.91
CA VAL A 291 10.36 6.24 -17.09
C VAL A 291 9.10 6.11 -17.96
N TRP A 292 7.95 6.63 -17.52
CA TRP A 292 6.66 6.47 -18.22
C TRP A 292 6.68 6.87 -19.69
N ASN A 293 7.38 7.97 -20.04
CA ASN A 293 7.47 8.43 -21.41
C ASN A 293 8.39 7.56 -22.29
N ARG A 294 9.05 6.57 -21.69
CA ARG A 294 9.91 5.61 -22.37
C ARG A 294 9.21 4.28 -22.55
N LEU A 295 8.07 4.04 -21.87
CA LEU A 295 7.25 2.84 -21.98
C LEU A 295 6.28 2.94 -23.15
N ALA A 296 6.00 1.83 -23.79
CA ALA A 296 4.88 1.66 -24.72
C ALA A 296 3.55 1.54 -23.96
N THR A 297 3.61 0.95 -22.77
CA THR A 297 2.45 0.83 -21.85
C THR A 297 1.86 2.19 -21.56
N ARG A 298 0.54 2.30 -21.76
CA ARG A 298 -0.22 3.50 -21.43
C ARG A 298 -0.61 3.47 -19.96
N LEU A 299 -0.46 4.60 -19.27
CA LEU A 299 -0.70 4.75 -17.84
C LEU A 299 -1.69 5.92 -17.59
N PRO A 300 -2.91 5.90 -18.17
CA PRO A 300 -3.82 7.04 -18.11
C PRO A 300 -4.34 7.29 -16.69
N THR A 301 -4.63 6.24 -15.92
CA THR A 301 -5.12 6.36 -14.53
C THR A 301 -4.01 6.90 -13.63
N TRP A 302 -2.81 6.39 -13.77
CA TRP A 302 -1.63 6.89 -13.06
C TRP A 302 -1.37 8.36 -13.34
N ARG A 303 -1.40 8.77 -14.62
CA ARG A 303 -1.18 10.17 -15.02
C ARG A 303 -2.26 11.12 -14.51
N ARG A 304 -3.47 10.63 -14.30
CA ARG A 304 -4.60 11.38 -13.74
C ARG A 304 -4.47 11.54 -12.22
N LEU A 305 -4.08 10.48 -11.52
CA LEU A 305 -4.15 10.41 -10.06
C LEU A 305 -2.85 10.77 -9.36
N LEU A 306 -1.68 10.39 -9.91
CA LEU A 306 -0.40 10.70 -9.29
C LEU A 306 0.03 12.13 -9.67
N PRO A 307 0.45 12.96 -8.69
CA PRO A 307 0.98 14.29 -8.98
C PRO A 307 2.23 14.25 -9.86
N GLU A 308 2.47 15.34 -10.58
CA GLU A 308 3.67 15.51 -11.38
C GLU A 308 4.93 15.13 -10.58
N THR A 309 5.72 14.23 -11.15
CA THR A 309 6.93 13.71 -10.52
C THR A 309 8.11 13.89 -11.48
N ARG A 310 9.20 14.47 -10.99
CA ARG A 310 10.40 14.77 -11.77
C ARG A 310 11.66 14.27 -11.06
N ASP A 311 12.73 14.13 -11.82
CA ASP A 311 14.07 14.01 -11.24
C ASP A 311 14.39 15.31 -10.48
N PRO A 312 15.05 15.27 -9.31
CA PRO A 312 15.39 16.48 -8.57
C PRO A 312 16.24 17.49 -9.35
N ARG A 313 16.94 17.06 -10.41
CA ARG A 313 17.72 17.95 -11.29
C ARG A 313 16.84 18.81 -12.19
N ASP A 314 15.62 18.33 -12.50
CA ASP A 314 14.72 18.93 -13.47
C ASP A 314 13.51 19.65 -12.82
N ALA A 315 13.46 19.69 -11.49
CA ALA A 315 12.38 20.31 -10.73
C ALA A 315 12.88 21.53 -9.92
N PRO A 316 12.09 22.61 -9.83
CA PRO A 316 12.48 23.83 -9.12
C PRO A 316 12.29 23.77 -7.60
N TRP A 317 12.25 22.59 -7.00
CA TRP A 317 11.96 22.32 -5.59
C TRP A 317 12.76 23.13 -4.57
N GLN A 318 13.85 23.76 -5.01
CA GLN A 318 14.69 24.59 -4.15
C GLN A 318 14.13 25.99 -3.93
N ARG A 319 13.26 26.45 -4.83
CA ARG A 319 12.68 27.80 -4.90
C ARG A 319 11.15 27.78 -4.89
N ASP A 320 10.55 26.62 -5.00
CA ASP A 320 9.11 26.42 -5.10
C ASP A 320 8.69 25.39 -4.03
N ASP A 321 8.02 25.87 -2.97
CA ASP A 321 7.51 25.05 -1.87
C ASP A 321 6.34 24.15 -2.28
N GLY A 322 5.83 24.29 -3.50
CA GLY A 322 4.87 23.38 -4.13
C GLY A 322 5.45 22.01 -4.50
N TRP A 323 6.72 21.75 -4.18
CA TRP A 323 7.38 20.46 -4.37
C TRP A 323 7.82 19.84 -3.05
N LEU A 324 7.73 18.51 -2.96
CA LEU A 324 8.37 17.74 -1.91
C LEU A 324 9.39 16.77 -2.51
N LEU A 325 10.35 16.41 -1.67
CA LEU A 325 11.37 15.42 -1.99
C LEU A 325 10.99 14.09 -1.31
N LYS A 326 11.15 12.98 -2.06
CA LYS A 326 11.02 11.62 -1.53
C LYS A 326 12.23 10.80 -1.98
N THR A 327 12.67 9.84 -1.16
CA THR A 327 13.64 8.84 -1.63
C THR A 327 12.96 7.83 -2.56
N ALA A 328 13.74 7.21 -3.44
CA ALA A 328 13.23 6.22 -4.40
C ALA A 328 12.53 5.04 -3.71
N PHE A 329 13.07 4.60 -2.60
CA PHE A 329 12.52 3.59 -1.69
C PHE A 329 12.39 4.21 -0.31
N CYS A 330 11.21 4.22 0.25
CA CYS A 330 10.97 4.65 1.63
C CYS A 330 9.67 4.03 2.14
N ASN A 331 9.66 3.72 3.41
CA ASN A 331 8.51 3.23 4.12
C ASN A 331 7.97 4.32 5.05
N THR A 332 6.69 4.29 5.36
CA THR A 332 6.02 5.05 6.44
C THR A 332 6.24 6.58 6.42
N GLY A 333 6.41 7.19 5.22
CA GLY A 333 6.53 8.67 5.14
C GLY A 333 7.81 9.29 5.71
N ASP A 334 8.73 8.50 6.29
CA ASP A 334 9.94 8.97 6.99
C ASP A 334 10.88 9.82 6.14
N THR A 335 10.78 9.73 4.82
CA THR A 335 11.61 10.47 3.89
C THR A 335 10.85 11.46 3.03
N VAL A 336 9.56 11.73 3.34
CA VAL A 336 8.83 12.84 2.73
C VAL A 336 9.34 14.15 3.30
N SER A 337 10.03 14.92 2.47
CA SER A 337 10.75 16.10 2.90
C SER A 337 10.25 17.36 2.18
N ALA A 338 9.75 18.32 2.95
CA ALA A 338 9.43 19.67 2.48
C ALA A 338 9.81 20.69 3.56
N ALA A 339 10.03 21.94 3.16
CA ALA A 339 10.44 23.01 4.07
C ALA A 339 9.40 23.25 5.18
N SER A 340 8.11 23.11 4.87
CA SER A 340 7.00 23.27 5.81
C SER A 340 6.73 22.08 6.73
N LEU A 341 7.34 20.90 6.44
CA LEU A 341 7.05 19.65 7.16
C LEU A 341 8.17 19.26 8.13
N LEU A 342 9.42 19.63 7.83
CA LEU A 342 10.59 19.21 8.59
C LEU A 342 11.25 20.35 9.36
N PRO A 343 11.86 20.05 10.51
CA PRO A 343 12.79 20.98 11.16
C PRO A 343 13.90 21.44 10.20
N ALA A 344 14.31 22.70 10.29
CA ALA A 344 15.27 23.32 9.36
C ALA A 344 16.58 22.51 9.18
N LYS A 345 17.05 21.81 10.23
CA LYS A 345 18.25 20.94 10.18
C LYS A 345 18.01 19.71 9.28
N GLN A 346 16.87 19.05 9.45
CA GLN A 346 16.51 17.87 8.66
C GLN A 346 16.26 18.24 7.20
N TRP A 347 15.55 19.34 6.95
CA TRP A 347 15.33 19.86 5.60
C TRP A 347 16.65 20.20 4.90
N ARG A 348 17.62 20.85 5.59
CA ARG A 348 18.95 21.12 5.03
C ARG A 348 19.67 19.83 4.65
N ARG A 349 19.58 18.79 5.49
CA ARG A 349 20.16 17.47 5.20
C ARG A 349 19.52 16.83 3.97
N ALA A 350 18.20 16.80 3.89
CA ALA A 350 17.46 16.27 2.74
C ALA A 350 17.84 16.99 1.44
N LYS A 351 17.90 18.33 1.46
CA LYS A 351 18.35 19.13 0.32
C LYS A 351 19.76 18.77 -0.13
N TRP A 352 20.68 18.63 0.79
CA TRP A 352 22.07 18.29 0.49
C TRP A 352 22.16 16.90 -0.14
N HIS A 353 21.47 15.91 0.44
CA HIS A 353 21.43 14.55 -0.09
C HIS A 353 20.80 14.49 -1.49
N ALA A 354 19.65 15.15 -1.72
CA ALA A 354 19.00 15.16 -3.02
C ALA A 354 19.86 15.83 -4.11
N ARG A 355 20.72 16.81 -3.74
CA ARG A 355 21.67 17.44 -4.67
C ARG A 355 22.84 16.52 -5.02
N LEU A 356 23.41 15.83 -4.04
CA LEU A 356 24.58 14.96 -4.25
C LEU A 356 24.22 13.62 -4.87
N PHE A 357 23.05 13.08 -4.51
CA PHE A 357 22.60 11.75 -4.93
C PHE A 357 21.22 11.81 -5.61
N PRO A 358 21.00 12.66 -6.63
CA PRO A 358 19.68 12.87 -7.22
C PRO A 358 19.07 11.59 -7.79
N GLY A 359 19.91 10.62 -8.21
CA GLY A 359 19.46 9.32 -8.70
C GLY A 359 18.73 8.44 -7.67
N SER A 360 18.78 8.79 -6.39
CA SER A 360 18.07 8.09 -5.29
C SER A 360 16.86 8.86 -4.77
N TRP A 361 16.50 9.96 -5.42
CA TRP A 361 15.41 10.85 -4.99
C TRP A 361 14.45 11.16 -6.15
N ILE A 362 13.27 11.64 -5.79
CA ILE A 362 12.34 12.34 -6.68
C ILE A 362 11.95 13.69 -6.09
N ALA A 363 11.53 14.60 -6.96
CA ALA A 363 10.73 15.76 -6.60
C ALA A 363 9.30 15.53 -7.12
N GLN A 364 8.30 15.67 -6.24
CA GLN A 364 6.90 15.48 -6.57
C GLN A 364 6.10 16.73 -6.22
N ARG A 365 5.17 17.12 -7.10
CA ARG A 365 4.21 18.20 -6.81
C ARG A 365 3.40 17.84 -5.57
N ARG A 366 3.21 18.82 -4.70
CA ARG A 366 2.26 18.69 -3.59
C ARG A 366 0.85 18.83 -4.14
N PHE A 367 -0.05 18.03 -3.63
CA PHE A 367 -1.47 18.29 -3.68
C PHE A 367 -1.94 18.83 -2.34
N ASN A 368 -3.05 19.53 -2.35
CA ASN A 368 -3.64 20.10 -1.15
C ASN A 368 -4.68 19.13 -0.57
N THR A 369 -4.24 18.27 0.36
CA THR A 369 -5.14 17.34 1.08
C THR A 369 -6.12 18.13 1.93
N LEU A 370 -7.41 17.83 1.82
CA LEU A 370 -8.46 18.43 2.63
C LEU A 370 -8.52 17.75 4.00
N ALA A 371 -8.65 18.59 5.03
CA ALA A 371 -8.88 18.09 6.38
C ALA A 371 -10.33 17.62 6.52
N LEU A 372 -10.52 16.56 7.28
CA LEU A 372 -11.82 16.03 7.67
C LEU A 372 -12.12 16.44 9.11
N PRO A 373 -13.23 17.13 9.38
CA PRO A 373 -13.70 17.36 10.74
C PRO A 373 -14.00 16.04 11.44
N THR A 374 -13.42 15.83 12.62
CA THR A 374 -13.61 14.62 13.43
C THR A 374 -13.94 14.95 14.87
N PRO A 375 -14.43 14.01 15.69
CA PRO A 375 -14.72 14.25 17.10
C PRO A 375 -13.51 14.70 17.94
N ILE A 376 -12.29 14.51 17.44
CA ILE A 376 -11.03 14.88 18.12
C ILE A 376 -10.28 16.03 17.42
N GLY A 377 -10.94 16.75 16.52
CA GLY A 377 -10.38 17.83 15.72
C GLY A 377 -10.16 17.43 14.25
N ASP A 378 -9.58 18.32 13.48
CA ASP A 378 -9.37 18.12 12.05
C ASP A 378 -8.23 17.13 11.79
N LEU A 379 -8.50 16.09 10.98
CA LEU A 379 -7.54 15.07 10.58
C LEU A 379 -7.49 14.93 9.07
N TYR A 380 -6.37 14.46 8.55
CA TYR A 380 -6.12 14.25 7.13
C TYR A 380 -6.15 12.74 6.82
N PRO A 381 -7.21 12.26 6.13
CA PRO A 381 -7.35 10.84 5.82
C PRO A 381 -6.43 10.39 4.67
N CYS A 382 -5.90 9.18 4.81
CA CYS A 382 -5.27 8.41 3.76
C CYS A 382 -5.98 7.06 3.66
N ILE A 383 -6.56 6.76 2.50
CA ILE A 383 -7.31 5.53 2.23
C ILE A 383 -6.45 4.62 1.35
N GLY A 384 -5.82 3.64 1.97
CA GLY A 384 -5.02 2.65 1.27
C GLY A 384 -5.88 1.51 0.72
N VAL A 385 -6.27 1.56 -0.55
CA VAL A 385 -7.10 0.51 -1.18
C VAL A 385 -6.21 -0.62 -1.66
N TYR A 386 -6.48 -1.84 -1.17
CA TYR A 386 -5.78 -3.04 -1.62
C TYR A 386 -6.35 -3.59 -2.92
N THR A 387 -5.44 -4.14 -3.73
CA THR A 387 -5.78 -5.07 -4.79
C THR A 387 -5.06 -6.40 -4.58
N ILE A 388 -5.79 -7.50 -4.75
CA ILE A 388 -5.29 -8.87 -4.74
C ILE A 388 -5.55 -9.44 -6.13
N ASP A 389 -4.49 -9.82 -6.85
CA ASP A 389 -4.57 -10.28 -8.24
C ASP A 389 -5.38 -9.32 -9.14
N GLY A 390 -5.18 -8.01 -8.93
CA GLY A 390 -5.83 -6.94 -9.69
C GLY A 390 -7.26 -6.60 -9.28
N ARG A 391 -7.83 -7.26 -8.25
CA ARG A 391 -9.18 -7.00 -7.74
C ARG A 391 -9.15 -6.27 -6.41
N ALA A 392 -9.97 -5.24 -6.25
CA ALA A 392 -10.09 -4.49 -5.01
C ALA A 392 -10.57 -5.40 -3.86
N ALA A 393 -9.88 -5.34 -2.72
CA ALA A 393 -10.02 -6.30 -1.64
C ALA A 393 -10.17 -5.66 -0.25
N GLY A 394 -10.47 -4.38 -0.16
CA GLY A 394 -10.64 -3.67 1.11
C GLY A 394 -9.70 -2.49 1.25
N ALA A 395 -9.72 -1.84 2.41
CA ALA A 395 -8.95 -0.64 2.64
C ALA A 395 -8.28 -0.57 4.02
N TYR A 396 -7.10 0.00 4.05
CA TYR A 396 -6.38 0.42 5.25
C TYR A 396 -6.45 1.93 5.40
N VAL A 397 -7.02 2.42 6.47
CA VAL A 397 -7.22 3.86 6.69
C VAL A 397 -6.30 4.37 7.78
N ARG A 398 -5.62 5.46 7.47
CA ARG A 398 -4.78 6.21 8.41
C ARG A 398 -5.24 7.66 8.49
N LEU A 399 -5.33 8.19 9.70
CA LEU A 399 -5.70 9.57 9.99
C LEU A 399 -4.50 10.31 10.58
N SER A 400 -4.07 11.38 9.95
CA SER A 400 -2.92 12.16 10.40
C SER A 400 -3.36 13.56 10.86
N HIS A 401 -2.70 14.10 11.89
CA HIS A 401 -2.84 15.51 12.29
C HIS A 401 -2.19 16.50 11.31
N ARG A 402 -1.52 16.00 10.27
CA ARG A 402 -0.83 16.79 9.25
C ARG A 402 -1.22 16.30 7.85
N PRO A 403 -1.13 17.15 6.82
CA PRO A 403 -1.44 16.75 5.45
C PRO A 403 -0.45 15.73 4.84
N VAL A 404 0.40 15.13 5.66
CA VAL A 404 1.31 14.02 5.31
C VAL A 404 1.19 12.95 6.39
N VAL A 405 1.01 11.71 5.96
CA VAL A 405 0.96 10.56 6.87
C VAL A 405 2.36 10.28 7.38
N ASP A 406 2.52 10.30 8.70
CA ASP A 406 3.75 9.92 9.40
C ASP A 406 3.45 8.80 10.44
N TYR A 407 4.45 8.41 11.21
CA TYR A 407 4.35 7.37 12.25
C TYR A 407 3.34 7.69 13.38
N ARG A 408 2.82 8.93 13.45
CA ARG A 408 1.81 9.35 14.44
C ARG A 408 0.40 9.23 13.91
N ALA A 409 0.23 8.81 12.66
CA ALA A 409 -1.09 8.57 12.12
C ALA A 409 -1.78 7.43 12.88
N VAL A 410 -3.08 7.57 13.11
CA VAL A 410 -3.89 6.57 13.78
C VAL A 410 -4.69 5.76 12.76
N ASP A 411 -4.83 4.48 13.00
CA ASP A 411 -5.61 3.56 12.17
C ASP A 411 -7.10 3.76 12.45
N ALA A 412 -7.93 3.76 11.41
CA ALA A 412 -9.37 3.90 11.56
C ALA A 412 -10.14 2.80 10.80
N ALA A 413 -11.31 2.44 11.32
CA ALA A 413 -12.24 1.60 10.59
C ALA A 413 -12.84 2.36 9.41
N LEU A 414 -12.89 1.78 8.21
CA LEU A 414 -13.71 2.28 7.11
C LEU A 414 -15.01 1.49 7.06
N LEU A 415 -16.13 2.18 7.07
CA LEU A 415 -17.46 1.60 6.88
C LEU A 415 -18.14 2.25 5.68
N ILE A 416 -18.98 1.48 4.99
CA ILE A 416 -19.64 1.90 3.75
C ILE A 416 -21.12 2.12 4.03
N GLU A 417 -21.62 3.30 3.70
CA GLU A 417 -23.02 3.66 3.82
C GLU A 417 -23.74 3.48 2.48
N SER A 418 -25.07 3.25 2.55
CA SER A 418 -25.93 3.37 1.36
C SER A 418 -25.99 4.83 0.91
N ASP A 419 -26.06 5.06 -0.40
CA ASP A 419 -26.13 6.43 -0.94
C ASP A 419 -27.55 7.06 -0.75
N ASP A 420 -28.49 6.34 -0.11
CA ASP A 420 -29.92 6.68 -0.06
C ASP A 420 -30.37 7.54 1.15
N ASP A 421 -29.47 7.87 2.09
CA ASP A 421 -29.88 8.60 3.30
C ASP A 421 -29.61 10.11 3.21
N GLY A 422 -30.19 10.75 2.18
CA GLY A 422 -30.24 12.21 2.05
C GLY A 422 -31.66 12.81 2.04
N GLY A 423 -32.65 12.05 2.47
CA GLY A 423 -34.06 12.47 2.46
C GLY A 423 -34.79 12.19 3.75
N GLU A 424 -34.41 12.84 4.86
CA GLU A 424 -35.41 13.11 5.90
C GLU A 424 -36.33 14.20 5.35
N GLU A 425 -37.51 13.80 4.88
CA GLU A 425 -38.69 14.67 4.84
C GLU A 425 -38.96 15.15 6.27
N VAL A 426 -38.60 16.40 6.52
CA VAL A 426 -39.16 17.13 7.68
C VAL A 426 -40.64 17.38 7.38
N ALA A 427 -41.50 16.57 7.99
CA ALA A 427 -42.94 16.80 8.07
C ALA A 427 -43.27 17.89 9.05
#